data_57f9a061f6c50fb8e0dc0b1a05ebe148
#
_entry.id   57f9a061f6c50fb8e0dc0b1a05ebe148
#
_cell.length_a   1.000
_cell.length_b   1.000
_cell.length_c   1.000
_cell.angle_alpha   90.00
_cell.angle_beta   90.00
_cell.angle_gamma   90.00
#
_symmetry.space_group_name_H-M   'P 1'
#
loop_
_entity.id
_entity.type
_entity.pdbx_description
1 polymer ?
#
loop_
_entity_poly.entity_id
_entity_poly.type
_entity_poly.pdbx_seq_one_letter_code
_entity_poly.pdbx_strand_id
1 'polypeptide(L)'
;MNNFLKSVKDKIKKNIKVESILIIDNSDQHKTHKSFNAEKYHLRLEVESIYLKSLDKINGQREIMKILSNELKTKIHALEIKII
;
A
#
# COMPACT_ATOMS: atom_id res chain seq x y z
N MET A 1 -11.01 7.10 7.85
CA MET A 1 -10.20 5.98 7.32
C MET A 1 -10.58 4.73 8.08
N ASN A 2 -10.76 3.61 7.38
CA ASN A 2 -11.11 2.38 8.08
C ASN A 2 -9.88 1.82 8.82
N ASN A 3 -10.14 0.88 9.74
CA ASN A 3 -9.09 0.34 10.60
C ASN A 3 -7.98 -0.38 9.83
N PHE A 4 -8.33 -1.02 8.71
CA PHE A 4 -7.34 -1.72 7.90
C PHE A 4 -6.38 -0.73 7.22
N LEU A 5 -6.90 0.32 6.61
CA LEU A 5 -6.05 1.33 5.96
C LEU A 5 -5.14 2.02 6.97
N LYS A 6 -5.67 2.30 8.15
CA LYS A 6 -4.87 2.88 9.23
C LYS A 6 -3.75 1.94 9.65
N SER A 7 -4.04 0.64 9.76
CA SER A 7 -3.03 -0.34 10.16
C SER A 7 -1.92 -0.47 9.13
N VAL A 8 -2.26 -0.39 7.84
CA VAL A 8 -1.27 -0.40 6.75
C VAL A 8 -0.34 0.81 6.88
N LYS A 9 -0.93 2.00 7.04
CA LYS A 9 -0.15 3.23 7.19
C LYS A 9 0.77 3.17 8.39
N ASP A 10 0.25 2.74 9.54
CA ASP A 10 1.02 2.66 10.78
C ASP A 10 2.15 1.65 10.66
N LYS A 11 1.91 0.52 10.02
CA LYS A 11 2.91 -0.52 9.82
C LYS A 11 4.09 -0.01 8.98
N ILE A 12 3.80 0.73 7.92
CA ILE A 12 4.85 1.32 7.09
C ILE A 12 5.66 2.33 7.89
N LYS A 13 4.99 3.23 8.60
CA LYS A 13 5.65 4.26 9.42
C LYS A 13 6.52 3.66 10.52
N LYS A 14 6.12 2.52 11.04
CA LYS A 14 6.84 1.84 12.13
C LYS A 14 8.12 1.19 11.63
N ASN A 15 8.16 0.76 10.39
CA ASN A 15 9.27 -0.01 9.84
C ASN A 15 10.27 0.81 9.05
N ILE A 16 9.86 1.94 8.47
CA ILE A 16 10.74 2.83 7.72
C ILE A 16 10.37 4.28 8.01
N LYS A 17 11.34 5.17 7.81
CA LYS A 17 11.09 6.60 7.97
C LYS A 17 10.39 7.13 6.73
N VAL A 18 9.20 7.72 6.92
CA VAL A 18 8.46 8.37 5.85
C VAL A 18 7.99 9.74 6.31
N GLU A 19 8.02 10.70 5.40
CA GLU A 19 7.57 12.06 5.65
C GLU A 19 6.05 12.17 5.50
N SER A 20 5.47 11.45 4.54
CA SER A 20 4.02 11.37 4.44
C SER A 20 3.60 10.11 3.69
N ILE A 21 2.37 9.66 3.95
CA ILE A 21 1.76 8.53 3.24
C ILE A 21 0.31 8.90 2.93
N LEU A 22 -0.07 8.74 1.66
CA LEU A 22 -1.46 8.81 1.24
C LEU A 22 -1.88 7.42 0.75
N ILE A 23 -2.98 6.91 1.29
CA ILE A 23 -3.54 5.63 0.87
C ILE A 23 -4.88 5.91 0.19
N ILE A 24 -5.00 5.45 -1.06
CA ILE A 24 -6.20 5.59 -1.85
C ILE A 24 -6.81 4.21 -2.02
N ASP A 25 -8.06 4.06 -1.59
CA ASP A 25 -8.79 2.81 -1.74
C ASP A 25 -9.58 2.85 -3.05
N ASN A 26 -9.11 2.09 -4.02
CA ASN A 26 -9.73 2.01 -5.34
C ASN A 26 -10.67 0.80 -5.48
N SER A 27 -11.03 0.17 -4.36
CA SER A 27 -11.87 -1.04 -4.39
C SER A 27 -13.21 -0.80 -5.08
N ASP A 28 -13.78 0.39 -4.96
CA ASP A 28 -15.07 0.72 -5.56
C ASP A 28 -15.06 0.65 -7.08
N GLN A 29 -13.91 0.82 -7.72
CA GLN A 29 -13.81 0.76 -9.18
C GLN A 29 -14.03 -0.65 -9.73
N HIS A 30 -14.05 -1.65 -8.85
CA HIS A 30 -14.17 -3.05 -9.24
C HIS A 30 -15.51 -3.69 -8.84
N LYS A 31 -16.43 -2.91 -8.28
CA LYS A 31 -17.70 -3.43 -7.77
C LYS A 31 -18.57 -4.11 -8.82
N THR A 32 -18.46 -3.71 -10.07
CA THR A 32 -19.27 -4.27 -11.15
C THR A 32 -18.64 -5.49 -11.81
N HIS A 33 -17.43 -5.84 -11.44
CA HIS A 33 -16.75 -7.00 -12.02
C HIS A 33 -17.24 -8.28 -11.35
N LYS A 34 -17.41 -9.32 -12.14
CA LYS A 34 -17.82 -10.63 -11.62
C LYS A 34 -16.80 -11.20 -10.63
N SER A 35 -15.54 -10.83 -10.80
CA SER A 35 -14.47 -11.28 -9.92
C SER A 35 -14.28 -10.39 -8.70
N PHE A 36 -15.12 -9.38 -8.52
CA PHE A 36 -15.00 -8.49 -7.37
C PHE A 36 -15.18 -9.28 -6.07
N ASN A 37 -14.24 -9.09 -5.15
CA ASN A 37 -14.29 -9.66 -3.82
C ASN A 37 -14.24 -8.54 -2.80
N ALA A 38 -15.34 -8.34 -2.07
CA ALA A 38 -15.46 -7.26 -1.08
C ALA A 38 -14.46 -7.35 0.06
N GLU A 39 -13.85 -8.53 0.27
CA GLU A 39 -12.86 -8.74 1.31
C GLU A 39 -11.44 -8.40 0.86
N LYS A 40 -11.25 -8.10 -0.42
CA LYS A 40 -9.94 -7.78 -0.98
C LYS A 40 -9.88 -6.33 -1.40
N TYR A 41 -8.76 -5.69 -1.08
CA TYR A 41 -8.56 -4.27 -1.36
C TYR A 41 -7.76 -4.06 -2.64
N HIS A 42 -8.09 -2.99 -3.35
CA HIS A 42 -7.28 -2.45 -4.44
C HIS A 42 -6.76 -1.10 -3.97
N LEU A 43 -5.49 -1.04 -3.60
CA LEU A 43 -4.92 0.14 -2.96
C LEU A 43 -3.88 0.81 -3.83
N ARG A 44 -3.82 2.13 -3.72
CA ARG A 44 -2.72 2.93 -4.26
C ARG A 44 -2.06 3.65 -3.09
N LEU A 45 -0.75 3.52 -2.98
CA LEU A 45 0.04 4.23 -1.99
C LEU A 45 0.85 5.31 -2.67
N GLU A 46 0.81 6.52 -2.10
CA GLU A 46 1.73 7.59 -2.47
C GLU A 46 2.55 7.90 -1.24
N VAL A 47 3.83 7.61 -1.32
CA VAL A 47 4.73 7.68 -0.16
C VAL A 47 5.81 8.70 -0.41
N GLU A 48 5.92 9.67 0.49
CA GLU A 48 7.01 10.61 0.49
C GLU A 48 8.03 10.15 1.52
N SER A 49 9.22 9.76 1.06
CA SER A 49 10.27 9.24 1.94
C SER A 49 11.64 9.48 1.33
N ILE A 50 12.44 10.26 2.02
CA ILE A 50 13.83 10.50 1.60
C ILE A 50 14.60 9.18 1.60
N TYR A 51 14.34 8.32 2.58
CA TYR A 51 14.97 7.00 2.64
C TYR A 51 14.66 6.17 1.39
N LEU A 52 13.37 6.05 1.01
CA LEU A 52 13.00 5.26 -0.16
C LEU A 52 13.54 5.86 -1.46
N LYS A 53 13.60 7.19 -1.54
CA LYS A 53 14.16 7.85 -2.71
C LYS A 53 15.66 7.65 -2.86
N SER A 54 16.35 7.35 -1.77
CA SER A 54 17.78 7.03 -1.84
C SER A 54 18.05 5.67 -2.48
N LEU A 55 17.02 4.83 -2.56
CA LEU A 55 17.08 3.53 -3.22
C LEU A 55 16.65 3.67 -4.69
N ASP A 56 17.01 2.71 -5.54
CA ASP A 56 16.41 2.69 -6.87
C ASP A 56 14.93 2.35 -6.76
N LYS A 57 14.17 2.61 -7.83
CA LYS A 57 12.71 2.46 -7.83
C LYS A 57 12.28 1.05 -7.46
N ILE A 58 12.97 0.05 -7.99
CA ILE A 58 12.60 -1.36 -7.74
C ILE A 58 12.80 -1.71 -6.29
N ASN A 59 13.95 -1.35 -5.71
CA ASN A 59 14.24 -1.66 -4.31
C ASN A 59 13.38 -0.86 -3.35
N GLY A 60 13.07 0.39 -3.68
CA GLY A 60 12.13 1.19 -2.88
C GLY A 60 10.76 0.54 -2.80
N GLN A 61 10.22 0.09 -3.94
CA GLN A 61 8.94 -0.61 -3.95
C GLN A 61 9.00 -1.94 -3.20
N ARG A 62 10.10 -2.68 -3.33
CA ARG A 62 10.28 -3.95 -2.64
C ARG A 62 10.26 -3.78 -1.12
N GLU A 63 10.83 -2.69 -0.61
CA GLU A 63 10.79 -2.41 0.83
C GLU A 63 9.35 -2.35 1.33
N ILE A 64 8.49 -1.63 0.63
CA ILE A 64 7.08 -1.52 1.01
C ILE A 64 6.36 -2.86 0.86
N MET A 65 6.58 -3.57 -0.25
CA MET A 65 5.94 -4.87 -0.47
C MET A 65 6.36 -5.88 0.59
N LYS A 66 7.60 -5.84 1.03
CA LYS A 66 8.10 -6.70 2.08
C LYS A 66 7.42 -6.42 3.42
N ILE A 67 7.24 -5.14 3.75
CA ILE A 67 6.52 -4.73 4.96
C ILE A 67 5.08 -5.23 4.93
N LEU A 68 4.43 -5.17 3.77
CA LEU A 68 3.03 -5.53 3.61
C LEU A 68 2.83 -6.96 3.11
N SER A 69 3.84 -7.83 3.20
CA SER A 69 3.78 -9.17 2.62
C SER A 69 2.59 -9.98 3.12
N ASN A 70 2.27 -9.90 4.41
CA ASN A 70 1.13 -10.62 4.96
C ASN A 70 -0.20 -10.06 4.44
N GLU A 71 -0.32 -8.75 4.39
CA GLU A 71 -1.51 -8.09 3.88
C GLU A 71 -1.73 -8.38 2.39
N LEU A 72 -0.64 -8.45 1.62
CA LEU A 72 -0.73 -8.81 0.21
C LEU A 72 -1.24 -10.23 0.00
N LYS A 73 -0.95 -11.13 0.92
CA LYS A 73 -1.44 -12.51 0.84
C LYS A 73 -2.89 -12.66 1.26
N THR A 74 -3.36 -11.80 2.17
CA THR A 74 -4.64 -12.02 2.85
C THR A 74 -5.71 -11.00 2.50
N LYS A 75 -5.37 -9.72 2.36
CA LYS A 75 -6.38 -8.66 2.24
C LYS A 75 -6.20 -7.73 1.06
N ILE A 76 -5.01 -7.60 0.51
CA ILE A 76 -4.75 -6.70 -0.62
C ILE A 76 -4.69 -7.55 -1.88
N HIS A 77 -5.62 -7.29 -2.82
CA HIS A 77 -5.64 -7.96 -4.11
C HIS A 77 -4.69 -7.30 -5.11
N ALA A 78 -4.67 -5.98 -5.12
CA ALA A 78 -3.78 -5.21 -5.99
C ALA A 78 -3.20 -4.03 -5.21
N LEU A 79 -1.92 -3.76 -5.43
CA LEU A 79 -1.21 -2.67 -4.77
C LEU A 79 -0.38 -1.91 -5.79
N GLU A 80 -0.64 -0.62 -5.90
CA GLU A 80 0.14 0.30 -6.71
C GLU A 80 0.91 1.21 -5.77
N ILE A 81 2.22 1.37 -6.01
CA ILE A 81 3.09 2.15 -5.14
C ILE A 81 3.75 3.26 -5.94
N LYS A 82 3.60 4.49 -5.48
CA LYS A 82 4.29 5.64 -6.02
C LYS A 82 5.16 6.25 -4.92
N ILE A 83 6.45 6.33 -5.15
CA ILE A 83 7.40 6.98 -4.26
C ILE A 83 7.67 8.38 -4.81
N ILE A 84 7.37 9.36 -3.99
CA ILE A 84 7.45 10.78 -4.38
C ILE A 84 8.79 11.37 -3.97
#